data_045deb60d00d1277512f91cabe21e163
#
_entry.id   045deb60d00d1277512f91cabe21e163
#
_cell.length_a   1.000
_cell.length_b   1.000
_cell.length_c   1.000
_cell.angle_alpha   90.00
_cell.angle_beta   90.00
_cell.angle_gamma   90.00
#
_symmetry.space_group_name_H-M   'P 1'
#
loop_
_entity.id
_entity.type
_entity.pdbx_description
1 polymer ?
#
loop_
_entity_poly.entity_id
_entity_poly.type
_entity_poly.pdbx_seq_one_letter_code
_entity_poly.pdbx_strand_id
1 'polypeptide(L)'
;WPFISVYHNFDVVGHFYGEFLKYTGGDKKALGIVLTPRHITELFCDLAQVSKKDTVLDICAGTGGFLISAMQAMMKQAITNDEKNNIKKRQLIGIENNPKMYALAASNMILRGDGKANLFQSSCFEPTLQKIIKYPDSNVDFIRPNIGLLNPPYAQSKSDAELHELSFVKEMLDLLEEGGTGIAIIPVSCVIT
;
A
#
# COMPACT_ATOMS: atom_id res chain seq x y z
N TRP A 1 -7.99 -21.01 -18.15
CA TRP A 1 -9.27 -20.29 -18.09
C TRP A 1 -9.01 -18.86 -18.58
N PRO A 2 -9.51 -18.46 -19.76
CA PRO A 2 -9.20 -17.16 -20.37
C PRO A 2 -9.75 -15.95 -19.57
N PHE A 3 -10.71 -16.16 -18.69
CA PHE A 3 -11.27 -15.08 -17.86
C PHE A 3 -10.35 -14.57 -16.76
N ILE A 4 -9.42 -15.38 -16.26
CA ILE A 4 -8.53 -14.99 -15.15
C ILE A 4 -7.51 -13.94 -15.62
N SER A 5 -7.04 -13.98 -16.87
CA SER A 5 -6.04 -13.05 -17.38
C SER A 5 -6.54 -11.59 -17.52
N VAL A 6 -7.83 -11.40 -17.75
CA VAL A 6 -8.46 -10.07 -17.87
C VAL A 6 -8.58 -9.40 -16.51
N TYR A 7 -8.82 -10.19 -15.44
CA TYR A 7 -9.00 -9.69 -14.08
C TYR A 7 -7.69 -9.47 -13.32
N HIS A 8 -6.57 -10.04 -13.79
CA HIS A 8 -5.26 -9.79 -13.18
C HIS A 8 -4.84 -8.32 -13.16
N ASN A 9 -5.39 -7.52 -14.08
CA ASN A 9 -5.07 -6.10 -14.21
C ASN A 9 -6.01 -5.16 -13.45
N PHE A 10 -7.07 -5.67 -12.81
CA PHE A 10 -8.05 -4.87 -12.10
C PHE A 10 -8.01 -5.15 -10.61
N ASP A 11 -8.11 -4.12 -9.77
CA ASP A 11 -8.48 -4.27 -8.36
C ASP A 11 -9.98 -4.63 -8.26
N VAL A 12 -10.29 -5.87 -8.63
CA VAL A 12 -11.68 -6.38 -8.68
C VAL A 12 -12.30 -6.35 -7.30
N VAL A 13 -11.54 -6.68 -6.26
CA VAL A 13 -12.04 -6.76 -4.88
C VAL A 13 -12.29 -5.37 -4.32
N GLY A 14 -11.36 -4.43 -4.51
CA GLY A 14 -11.54 -3.05 -4.09
C GLY A 14 -12.67 -2.36 -4.86
N HIS A 15 -12.77 -2.61 -6.18
CA HIS A 15 -13.86 -2.08 -6.98
C HIS A 15 -15.23 -2.65 -6.55
N PHE A 16 -15.32 -3.96 -6.38
CA PHE A 16 -16.54 -4.63 -5.87
C PHE A 16 -16.93 -4.11 -4.50
N TYR A 17 -15.97 -3.96 -3.57
CA TYR A 17 -16.23 -3.43 -2.25
C TYR A 17 -16.66 -1.96 -2.30
N GLY A 18 -16.06 -1.16 -3.16
CA GLY A 18 -16.46 0.23 -3.39
C GLY A 18 -17.90 0.36 -3.93
N GLU A 19 -18.29 -0.50 -4.86
CA GLU A 19 -19.67 -0.57 -5.37
C GLU A 19 -20.61 -1.09 -4.29
N PHE A 20 -20.26 -2.15 -3.59
CA PHE A 20 -21.05 -2.71 -2.49
C PHE A 20 -21.37 -1.67 -1.40
N LEU A 21 -20.39 -0.86 -1.00
CA LEU A 21 -20.60 0.24 -0.05
C LEU A 21 -21.57 1.31 -0.56
N LYS A 22 -21.63 1.57 -1.86
CA LYS A 22 -22.62 2.48 -2.45
C LYS A 22 -24.04 1.95 -2.31
N TYR A 23 -24.23 0.62 -2.48
CA TYR A 23 -25.57 -0.01 -2.44
C TYR A 23 -26.07 -0.29 -1.03
N THR A 24 -25.20 -0.56 -0.08
CA THR A 24 -25.59 -0.89 1.30
C THR A 24 -25.92 0.31 2.17
N GLY A 25 -25.82 1.55 1.63
CA GLY A 25 -26.09 2.77 2.39
C GLY A 25 -25.13 2.98 3.57
N GLY A 26 -24.06 2.19 3.63
CA GLY A 26 -23.01 2.34 4.63
C GLY A 26 -22.38 3.72 4.47
N ASP A 27 -22.46 4.53 5.52
CA ASP A 27 -21.84 5.84 5.56
C ASP A 27 -20.34 5.69 5.28
N LYS A 28 -19.92 6.06 4.07
CA LYS A 28 -18.50 6.12 3.70
C LYS A 28 -17.69 6.93 4.72
N LYS A 29 -18.34 7.92 5.36
CA LYS A 29 -17.80 8.74 6.44
C LYS A 29 -17.64 7.97 7.75
N ALA A 30 -18.53 7.01 8.06
CA ALA A 30 -18.48 6.27 9.32
C ALA A 30 -17.36 5.24 9.38
N LEU A 31 -16.82 4.81 8.23
CA LEU A 31 -15.75 3.81 8.17
C LEU A 31 -14.37 4.41 7.87
N GLY A 32 -14.27 5.69 7.50
CA GLY A 32 -13.00 6.35 7.15
C GLY A 32 -12.26 5.72 5.96
N ILE A 33 -12.94 4.83 5.21
CA ILE A 33 -12.31 4.08 4.12
C ILE A 33 -12.38 4.89 2.83
N VAL A 34 -11.25 5.34 2.36
CA VAL A 34 -11.09 6.00 1.06
C VAL A 34 -10.28 5.07 0.15
N LEU A 35 -10.95 4.49 -0.84
CA LEU A 35 -10.28 3.70 -1.87
C LEU A 35 -9.58 4.64 -2.86
N THR A 36 -8.29 4.46 -3.03
CA THR A 36 -7.52 5.23 -4.00
C THR A 36 -7.84 4.74 -5.41
N PRO A 37 -8.30 5.63 -6.32
CA PRO A 37 -8.58 5.24 -7.69
C PRO A 37 -7.33 4.72 -8.40
N ARG A 38 -7.50 3.73 -9.28
CA ARG A 38 -6.39 3.07 -9.97
C ARG A 38 -5.48 4.03 -10.73
N HIS A 39 -6.04 5.00 -11.45
CA HIS A 39 -5.24 5.96 -12.21
C HIS A 39 -4.33 6.82 -11.30
N ILE A 40 -4.70 7.01 -10.03
CA ILE A 40 -3.87 7.70 -9.04
C ILE A 40 -2.75 6.77 -8.56
N THR A 41 -3.04 5.49 -8.29
CA THR A 41 -1.99 4.53 -7.87
C THR A 41 -0.97 4.29 -8.99
N GLU A 42 -1.40 4.26 -10.24
CA GLU A 42 -0.53 4.19 -11.42
C GLU A 42 0.31 5.47 -11.57
N LEU A 43 -0.30 6.65 -11.46
CA LEU A 43 0.41 7.94 -11.50
C LEU A 43 1.52 8.01 -10.43
N PHE A 44 1.27 7.51 -9.22
CA PHE A 44 2.28 7.50 -8.17
C PHE A 44 3.46 6.60 -8.51
N CYS A 45 3.20 5.43 -9.10
CA CYS A 45 4.26 4.56 -9.58
C CYS A 45 5.10 5.21 -10.68
N ASP A 46 4.45 5.96 -11.59
CA ASP A 46 5.13 6.68 -12.67
C ASP A 46 5.97 7.84 -12.13
N LEU A 47 5.42 8.65 -11.20
CA LEU A 47 6.14 9.76 -10.57
C LEU A 47 7.33 9.28 -9.73
N ALA A 48 7.18 8.18 -8.99
CA ALA A 48 8.26 7.55 -8.24
C ALA A 48 9.25 6.80 -9.14
N GLN A 49 8.96 6.66 -10.43
CA GLN A 49 9.73 5.87 -11.39
C GLN A 49 9.97 4.43 -10.92
N VAL A 50 8.93 3.80 -10.35
CA VAL A 50 9.02 2.46 -9.77
C VAL A 50 9.61 1.47 -10.76
N SER A 51 10.68 0.80 -10.35
CA SER A 51 11.43 -0.16 -11.15
C SER A 51 11.47 -1.54 -10.48
N LYS A 52 11.81 -2.57 -11.24
CA LYS A 52 11.97 -3.94 -10.72
C LYS A 52 13.03 -4.11 -9.62
N LYS A 53 13.83 -3.08 -9.35
CA LYS A 53 14.88 -3.09 -8.32
C LYS A 53 14.41 -2.49 -6.99
N ASP A 54 13.27 -1.79 -7.00
CA ASP A 54 12.78 -1.08 -5.84
C ASP A 54 12.03 -1.99 -4.87
N THR A 55 11.96 -1.57 -3.63
CA THR A 55 11.09 -2.15 -2.60
C THR A 55 10.07 -1.10 -2.18
N VAL A 56 8.81 -1.41 -2.35
CA VAL A 56 7.70 -0.47 -2.17
C VAL A 56 6.99 -0.70 -0.85
N LEU A 57 6.78 0.37 -0.09
CA LEU A 57 6.08 0.41 1.19
C LEU A 57 4.78 1.21 1.06
N ASP A 58 3.68 0.64 1.59
CA ASP A 58 2.42 1.33 1.83
C ASP A 58 1.98 1.09 3.29
N ILE A 59 2.09 2.10 4.13
CA ILE A 59 1.77 1.99 5.57
C ILE A 59 0.29 2.15 5.91
N CYS A 60 -0.55 2.41 4.90
CA CYS A 60 -2.01 2.49 5.00
C CYS A 60 -2.64 1.73 3.83
N ALA A 61 -2.30 0.45 3.69
CA ALA A 61 -2.47 -0.32 2.46
C ALA A 61 -3.93 -0.43 1.97
N GLY A 62 -4.92 -0.27 2.83
CA GLY A 62 -6.32 -0.37 2.45
C GLY A 62 -6.63 -1.71 1.78
N THR A 63 -7.03 -1.67 0.52
CA THR A 63 -7.23 -2.88 -0.31
C THR A 63 -5.96 -3.33 -1.06
N GLY A 64 -4.83 -2.70 -0.81
CA GLY A 64 -3.56 -2.99 -1.48
C GLY A 64 -3.38 -2.32 -2.84
N GLY A 65 -4.13 -1.26 -3.14
CA GLY A 65 -4.15 -0.60 -4.44
C GLY A 65 -2.77 -0.13 -4.93
N PHE A 66 -2.00 0.54 -4.09
CA PHE A 66 -0.64 0.98 -4.42
C PHE A 66 0.31 -0.20 -4.63
N LEU A 67 0.28 -1.21 -3.77
CA LEU A 67 1.12 -2.41 -3.88
C LEU A 67 0.83 -3.17 -5.18
N ILE A 68 -0.44 -3.26 -5.57
CA ILE A 68 -0.85 -3.90 -6.84
C ILE A 68 -0.33 -3.13 -8.04
N SER A 69 -0.46 -1.79 -8.05
CA SER A 69 0.04 -0.96 -9.14
C SER A 69 1.58 -1.02 -9.23
N ALA A 70 2.27 -0.98 -8.09
CA ALA A 70 3.72 -1.14 -8.02
C ALA A 70 4.15 -2.52 -8.55
N MET A 71 3.52 -3.59 -8.08
CA MET A 71 3.79 -4.94 -8.58
C MET A 71 3.63 -5.03 -10.11
N GLN A 72 2.57 -4.44 -10.67
CA GLN A 72 2.34 -4.45 -12.11
C GLN A 72 3.42 -3.67 -12.87
N ALA A 73 3.84 -2.50 -12.37
CA ALA A 73 4.91 -1.71 -12.95
C ALA A 73 6.25 -2.46 -12.96
N MET A 74 6.59 -3.11 -11.85
CA MET A 74 7.80 -3.91 -11.69
C MET A 74 7.79 -5.16 -12.56
N MET A 75 6.65 -5.89 -12.61
CA MET A 75 6.49 -7.11 -13.40
C MET A 75 6.65 -6.87 -14.90
N LYS A 76 6.25 -5.71 -15.42
CA LYS A 76 6.47 -5.34 -16.83
C LYS A 76 7.96 -5.27 -17.19
N GLN A 77 8.82 -5.02 -16.21
CA GLN A 77 10.27 -4.88 -16.38
C GLN A 77 11.03 -6.17 -16.05
N ALA A 78 10.39 -7.11 -15.34
CA ALA A 78 11.02 -8.36 -14.93
C ALA A 78 11.11 -9.35 -16.09
N ILE A 79 12.32 -9.82 -16.38
CA ILE A 79 12.63 -10.75 -17.47
C ILE A 79 12.63 -12.19 -16.96
N THR A 80 13.31 -12.44 -15.85
CA THR A 80 13.52 -13.79 -15.31
C THR A 80 12.45 -14.18 -14.29
N ASN A 81 12.28 -15.49 -14.07
CA ASN A 81 11.38 -15.98 -13.03
C ASN A 81 11.88 -15.61 -11.63
N ASP A 82 13.18 -15.52 -11.42
CA ASP A 82 13.75 -15.11 -10.14
C ASP A 82 13.44 -13.64 -9.82
N GLU A 83 13.55 -12.74 -10.81
CA GLU A 83 13.12 -11.35 -10.64
C GLU A 83 11.63 -11.27 -10.28
N LYS A 84 10.77 -12.00 -10.98
CA LYS A 84 9.33 -12.04 -10.69
C LYS A 84 9.02 -12.59 -9.29
N ASN A 85 9.76 -13.62 -8.87
CA ASN A 85 9.62 -14.20 -7.54
C ASN A 85 10.10 -13.22 -6.45
N ASN A 86 11.21 -12.52 -6.69
CA ASN A 86 11.72 -11.51 -5.74
C ASN A 86 10.73 -10.37 -5.57
N ILE A 87 10.18 -9.84 -6.66
CA ILE A 87 9.14 -8.80 -6.59
C ILE A 87 8.01 -9.24 -5.66
N LYS A 88 7.46 -10.43 -5.90
CA LYS A 88 6.32 -10.95 -5.15
C LYS A 88 6.63 -11.24 -3.67
N LYS A 89 7.80 -11.78 -3.39
CA LYS A 89 8.12 -12.26 -2.04
C LYS A 89 8.81 -11.23 -1.16
N ARG A 90 9.53 -10.26 -1.75
CA ARG A 90 10.51 -9.47 -1.02
C ARG A 90 10.38 -7.95 -1.18
N GLN A 91 9.69 -7.49 -2.23
CA GLN A 91 9.76 -6.09 -2.64
C GLN A 91 8.46 -5.30 -2.47
N LEU A 92 7.42 -5.91 -1.88
CA LEU A 92 6.14 -5.27 -1.62
C LEU A 92 5.81 -5.41 -0.14
N ILE A 93 5.70 -4.29 0.58
CA ILE A 93 5.45 -4.25 2.02
C ILE A 93 4.20 -3.41 2.27
N GLY A 94 3.22 -3.97 2.98
CA GLY A 94 1.99 -3.29 3.33
C GLY A 94 1.66 -3.38 4.81
N ILE A 95 1.15 -2.28 5.37
CA ILE A 95 0.60 -2.25 6.73
C ILE A 95 -0.84 -1.78 6.65
N GLU A 96 -1.75 -2.51 7.30
CA GLU A 96 -3.16 -2.15 7.38
C GLU A 96 -3.69 -2.44 8.80
N ASN A 97 -4.22 -1.42 9.45
CA ASN A 97 -4.72 -1.53 10.82
C ASN A 97 -6.12 -2.15 10.88
N ASN A 98 -6.97 -1.88 9.89
CA ASN A 98 -8.34 -2.38 9.88
C ASN A 98 -8.38 -3.85 9.41
N PRO A 99 -8.86 -4.80 10.25
CA PRO A 99 -8.84 -6.23 9.91
C PRO A 99 -9.66 -6.58 8.66
N LYS A 100 -10.73 -5.84 8.36
CA LYS A 100 -11.54 -6.07 7.16
C LYS A 100 -10.79 -5.63 5.90
N MET A 101 -10.15 -4.46 5.95
CA MET A 101 -9.33 -3.96 4.83
C MET A 101 -8.10 -4.82 4.63
N TYR A 102 -7.45 -5.26 5.71
CA TYR A 102 -6.35 -6.23 5.65
C TYR A 102 -6.78 -7.53 4.94
N ALA A 103 -7.94 -8.09 5.30
CA ALA A 103 -8.43 -9.31 4.65
C ALA A 103 -8.70 -9.09 3.14
N LEU A 104 -9.21 -7.92 2.75
CA LEU A 104 -9.39 -7.55 1.35
C LEU A 104 -8.06 -7.40 0.62
N ALA A 105 -7.09 -6.70 1.22
CA ALA A 105 -5.74 -6.57 0.67
C ALA A 105 -5.07 -7.94 0.49
N ALA A 106 -5.12 -8.80 1.51
CA ALA A 106 -4.57 -10.14 1.45
C ALA A 106 -5.21 -10.96 0.32
N SER A 107 -6.54 -10.89 0.17
CA SER A 107 -7.25 -11.56 -0.91
C SER A 107 -6.84 -11.03 -2.28
N ASN A 108 -6.69 -9.72 -2.43
CA ASN A 108 -6.23 -9.07 -3.64
C ASN A 108 -4.81 -9.52 -4.04
N MET A 109 -3.90 -9.55 -3.09
CA MET A 109 -2.51 -9.98 -3.32
C MET A 109 -2.44 -11.46 -3.69
N ILE A 110 -3.17 -12.34 -2.96
CA ILE A 110 -3.24 -13.78 -3.25
C ILE A 110 -3.76 -14.04 -4.66
N LEU A 111 -4.85 -13.39 -5.06
CA LEU A 111 -5.44 -13.57 -6.41
C LEU A 111 -4.47 -13.19 -7.53
N ARG A 112 -3.49 -12.35 -7.26
CA ARG A 112 -2.45 -11.94 -8.23
C ARG A 112 -1.18 -12.78 -8.11
N GLY A 113 -1.18 -13.77 -7.23
CA GLY A 113 -0.08 -14.70 -7.04
C GLY A 113 1.13 -14.09 -6.32
N ASP A 114 0.92 -12.97 -5.61
CA ASP A 114 1.91 -12.39 -4.71
C ASP A 114 1.96 -13.15 -3.38
N GLY A 115 0.85 -13.75 -3.00
CA GLY A 115 0.67 -14.22 -1.63
C GLY A 115 0.37 -13.04 -0.70
N LYS A 116 0.71 -13.18 0.57
CA LYS A 116 0.56 -12.10 1.59
C LYS A 116 1.83 -11.97 2.43
N ALA A 117 2.98 -12.27 1.84
CA ALA A 117 4.22 -12.50 2.60
C ALA A 117 4.60 -11.32 3.49
N ASN A 118 4.44 -10.08 2.98
CA ASN A 118 4.85 -8.87 3.70
C ASN A 118 3.68 -7.90 3.90
N LEU A 119 2.48 -8.43 4.10
CA LEU A 119 1.32 -7.67 4.50
C LEU A 119 1.05 -7.87 5.99
N PHE A 120 1.11 -6.79 6.77
CA PHE A 120 0.99 -6.80 8.22
C PHE A 120 -0.33 -6.19 8.67
N GLN A 121 -1.08 -6.93 9.50
CA GLN A 121 -2.23 -6.38 10.20
C GLN A 121 -1.76 -5.73 11.51
N SER A 122 -1.48 -4.44 11.46
CA SER A 122 -0.95 -3.68 12.58
C SER A 122 -1.17 -2.19 12.41
N SER A 123 -0.98 -1.42 13.48
CA SER A 123 -0.74 0.02 13.35
C SER A 123 0.63 0.27 12.73
N CYS A 124 0.74 1.24 11.83
CA CYS A 124 2.03 1.67 11.30
C CYS A 124 2.91 2.35 12.36
N PHE A 125 2.31 2.79 13.46
CA PHE A 125 3.02 3.37 14.61
C PHE A 125 3.46 2.32 15.64
N GLU A 126 3.32 1.02 15.35
CA GLU A 126 3.75 -0.05 16.26
C GLU A 126 5.29 -0.17 16.24
N PRO A 127 6.00 0.08 17.39
CA PRO A 127 7.46 0.22 17.41
C PRO A 127 8.22 -1.04 16.97
N THR A 128 7.69 -2.22 17.26
CA THR A 128 8.35 -3.49 16.90
C THR A 128 8.32 -3.67 15.39
N LEU A 129 7.19 -3.38 14.75
CA LEU A 129 7.05 -3.47 13.30
C LEU A 129 7.91 -2.42 12.58
N GLN A 130 7.93 -1.18 13.08
CA GLN A 130 8.80 -0.12 12.58
C GLN A 130 10.27 -0.54 12.58
N LYS A 131 10.73 -1.13 13.70
CA LYS A 131 12.09 -1.63 13.82
C LYS A 131 12.40 -2.72 12.80
N ILE A 132 11.48 -3.67 12.60
CA ILE A 132 11.62 -4.75 11.62
C ILE A 132 11.73 -4.19 10.20
N ILE A 133 10.88 -3.23 9.83
CA ILE A 133 10.88 -2.64 8.47
C ILE A 133 12.14 -1.81 8.24
N LYS A 134 12.56 -1.03 9.24
CA LYS A 134 13.72 -0.15 9.13
C LYS A 134 15.05 -0.91 9.12
N TYR A 135 15.10 -2.03 9.84
CA TYR A 135 16.29 -2.86 10.01
C TYR A 135 15.94 -4.33 9.79
N PRO A 136 15.61 -4.74 8.54
CA PRO A 136 15.26 -6.13 8.26
C PRO A 136 16.45 -7.03 8.55
N ASP A 137 16.19 -8.11 9.30
CA ASP A 137 17.16 -9.13 9.67
C ASP A 137 16.86 -10.46 8.96
N SER A 138 17.56 -11.52 9.33
CA SER A 138 17.40 -12.86 8.75
C SER A 138 16.03 -13.52 9.02
N ASN A 139 15.21 -12.93 9.91
CA ASN A 139 13.89 -13.47 10.25
C ASN A 139 12.78 -12.99 9.31
N VAL A 140 13.08 -12.00 8.46
CA VAL A 140 12.14 -11.47 7.46
C VAL A 140 12.67 -11.64 6.05
N ASP A 141 11.79 -11.90 5.11
CA ASP A 141 12.15 -12.15 3.70
C ASP A 141 11.87 -10.91 2.82
N PHE A 142 12.10 -9.71 3.34
CA PHE A 142 12.01 -8.50 2.54
C PHE A 142 13.26 -7.61 2.68
N ILE A 143 13.42 -6.69 1.73
CA ILE A 143 14.49 -5.70 1.67
C ILE A 143 13.96 -4.39 2.25
N ARG A 144 14.78 -3.59 2.91
CA ARG A 144 14.38 -2.26 3.39
C ARG A 144 13.79 -1.43 2.25
N PRO A 145 12.63 -0.78 2.43
CA PRO A 145 11.97 -0.07 1.35
C PRO A 145 12.70 1.22 0.97
N ASN A 146 12.70 1.53 -0.32
CA ASN A 146 13.22 2.77 -0.89
C ASN A 146 12.13 3.63 -1.54
N ILE A 147 10.94 3.08 -1.77
CA ILE A 147 9.77 3.81 -2.29
C ILE A 147 8.63 3.71 -1.29
N GLY A 148 8.05 4.86 -0.90
CA GLY A 148 6.85 4.94 -0.09
C GLY A 148 5.68 5.54 -0.88
N LEU A 149 4.54 4.83 -0.93
CA LEU A 149 3.32 5.31 -1.56
C LEU A 149 2.21 5.32 -0.52
N LEU A 150 1.51 6.45 -0.35
CA LEU A 150 0.64 6.65 0.79
C LEU A 150 -0.63 7.44 0.46
N ASN A 151 -1.76 6.91 0.89
CA ASN A 151 -3.02 7.64 1.06
C ASN A 151 -3.49 7.44 2.51
N PRO A 152 -3.09 8.31 3.45
CA PRO A 152 -3.40 8.12 4.87
C PRO A 152 -4.90 8.30 5.13
N PRO A 153 -5.42 7.78 6.26
CA PRO A 153 -6.76 8.10 6.69
C PRO A 153 -6.87 9.61 6.96
N TYR A 154 -7.97 10.21 6.51
CA TYR A 154 -8.21 11.63 6.79
C TYR A 154 -8.62 11.84 8.24
N ALA A 155 -7.99 12.79 8.92
CA ALA A 155 -8.29 13.14 10.29
C ALA A 155 -9.76 13.56 10.43
N GLN A 156 -10.49 12.89 11.32
CA GLN A 156 -11.90 13.19 11.58
C GLN A 156 -12.07 14.32 12.63
N SER A 157 -11.00 14.67 13.33
CA SER A 157 -10.99 15.68 14.38
C SER A 157 -9.64 16.39 14.43
N LYS A 158 -9.69 17.73 14.58
CA LYS A 158 -8.48 18.56 14.79
C LYS A 158 -7.78 18.31 16.13
N SER A 159 -8.40 17.53 17.03
CA SER A 159 -7.87 17.21 18.35
C SER A 159 -6.90 16.04 18.39
N ASP A 160 -6.87 15.19 17.35
CA ASP A 160 -5.98 14.02 17.27
C ASP A 160 -4.69 14.40 16.52
N ALA A 161 -3.80 15.12 17.18
CA ALA A 161 -2.52 15.53 16.59
C ALA A 161 -1.63 14.33 16.18
N GLU A 162 -1.78 13.18 16.85
CA GLU A 162 -1.05 11.96 16.52
C GLU A 162 -1.58 11.25 15.26
N LEU A 163 -2.85 11.47 14.91
CA LEU A 163 -3.51 10.90 13.73
C LEU A 163 -3.66 11.92 12.60
N HIS A 164 -2.89 13.00 12.64
CA HIS A 164 -2.83 13.95 11.55
C HIS A 164 -2.11 13.31 10.35
N GLU A 165 -2.56 13.62 9.13
CA GLU A 165 -2.03 13.04 7.90
C GLU A 165 -0.50 13.19 7.77
N LEU A 166 0.06 14.30 8.25
CA LEU A 166 1.51 14.54 8.26
C LEU A 166 2.28 13.60 9.18
N SER A 167 1.65 13.06 10.23
CA SER A 167 2.28 12.06 11.10
C SER A 167 2.51 10.75 10.34
N PHE A 168 1.56 10.36 9.49
CA PHE A 168 1.73 9.20 8.61
C PHE A 168 2.78 9.43 7.53
N VAL A 169 2.83 10.65 6.95
CA VAL A 169 3.88 11.01 5.98
C VAL A 169 5.26 10.91 6.63
N LYS A 170 5.42 11.49 7.82
CA LYS A 170 6.67 11.40 8.57
C LYS A 170 7.05 9.95 8.85
N GLU A 171 6.10 9.15 9.35
CA GLU A 171 6.33 7.74 9.64
C GLU A 171 6.78 6.96 8.40
N MET A 172 6.09 7.15 7.27
CA MET A 172 6.50 6.53 6.02
C MET A 172 7.94 6.87 5.65
N LEU A 173 8.30 8.16 5.70
CA LEU A 173 9.65 8.62 5.35
C LEU A 173 10.73 8.08 6.31
N ASP A 174 10.42 7.98 7.61
CA ASP A 174 11.35 7.44 8.62
C ASP A 174 11.63 5.92 8.41
N LEU A 175 10.72 5.21 7.77
CA LEU A 175 10.87 3.78 7.46
C LEU A 175 11.68 3.53 6.18
N LEU A 176 11.73 4.50 5.26
CA LEU A 176 12.49 4.35 4.02
C LEU A 176 14.00 4.36 4.28
N GLU A 177 14.74 3.81 3.35
CA GLU A 177 16.21 3.98 3.33
C GLU A 177 16.58 5.43 3.01
N GLU A 178 17.80 5.82 3.35
CA GLU A 178 18.33 7.14 3.03
C GLU A 178 18.37 7.36 1.51
N GLY A 179 17.85 8.50 1.06
CA GLY A 179 17.68 8.79 -0.37
C GLY A 179 16.44 8.18 -1.02
N GLY A 180 15.62 7.45 -0.27
CA GLY A 180 14.35 6.91 -0.76
C GLY A 180 13.33 7.99 -1.12
N THR A 181 12.34 7.64 -1.92
CA THR A 181 11.28 8.53 -2.41
C THR A 181 9.94 8.21 -1.78
N GLY A 182 9.30 9.19 -1.13
CA GLY A 182 7.94 9.08 -0.62
C GLY A 182 6.96 9.98 -1.39
N ILE A 183 5.80 9.44 -1.77
CA ILE A 183 4.69 10.19 -2.38
C ILE A 183 3.42 9.94 -1.56
N ALA A 184 2.73 11.01 -1.18
CA ALA A 184 1.53 10.93 -0.38
C ALA A 184 0.39 11.82 -0.91
N ILE A 185 -0.85 11.37 -0.74
CA ILE A 185 -2.04 12.21 -0.91
C ILE A 185 -2.35 12.83 0.45
N ILE A 186 -2.36 14.15 0.53
CA ILE A 186 -2.77 14.85 1.74
C ILE A 186 -3.75 15.99 1.40
N PRO A 187 -4.66 16.35 2.31
CA PRO A 187 -5.51 17.51 2.14
C PRO A 187 -4.67 18.80 2.02
N VAL A 188 -5.12 19.72 1.18
CA VAL A 188 -4.45 21.04 1.02
C VAL A 188 -4.36 21.79 2.36
N SER A 189 -5.34 21.59 3.25
CA SER A 189 -5.33 22.17 4.61
C SER A 189 -4.14 21.75 5.48
N CYS A 190 -3.43 20.69 5.11
CA CYS A 190 -2.21 20.26 5.83
C CYS A 190 -0.98 21.14 5.50
N VAL A 191 -1.03 21.89 4.38
CA VAL A 191 0.12 22.66 3.86
C VAL A 191 -0.16 24.17 3.76
N ILE A 192 -1.42 24.59 3.97
CA ILE A 192 -1.82 26.00 3.99
C ILE A 192 -2.29 26.32 5.42
N THR A 193 -1.57 27.19 6.12
CA THR A 193 -1.93 27.78 7.43
C THR A 193 -2.64 29.10 7.23
#